data_ccb4bdbaab87b03c5a29e843fa16c936
#
_entry.id   ccb4bdbaab87b03c5a29e843fa16c936
#
_cell.length_a   1.000
_cell.length_b   1.000
_cell.length_c   1.000
_cell.angle_alpha   90.00
_cell.angle_beta   90.00
_cell.angle_gamma   90.00
#
_symmetry.space_group_name_H-M   'P 1'
#
loop_
_entity.id
_entity.type
_entity.pdbx_description
1 polymer ?
#
loop_
_entity_poly.entity_id
_entity_poly.type
_entity_poly.pdbx_seq_one_letter_code
_entity_poly.pdbx_strand_id
1 'polypeptide(L)'
;MFTDKAARIHIATGQNRIFAAAILTALSVMPATAFAADSGYRTEYGISVFGITIARSELNTRITNNAYALDGSFHSSGVARIFDSTKGSITINGNMRKQGAAAAVQPVSYLTTYRSGKKHKRTAISFKNGSVSAFDNQPPIRKNDPWVETRPDDLKAVFDPISAMMITSPTAAAVCNRTLQIFDGQTRAQIRLSPAGTEAFSIKGFDGTAITCNAKFVPVSGYEKDKKSVRYLADKSKITISFASLNTDKQGAGIYAPVAASVGTQIGTVKVRATRFEQTK
;
A
#
# COMPACT_ATOMS: atom_id res chain seq x y z
N MET A 1 -63.29 -9.95 -62.63
CA MET A 1 -64.34 -8.96 -62.72
C MET A 1 -63.73 -7.62 -62.47
N PHE A 2 -63.23 -6.98 -63.57
CA PHE A 2 -63.56 -5.66 -64.06
C PHE A 2 -63.58 -4.58 -62.96
N THR A 3 -62.95 -3.41 -63.03
CA THR A 3 -62.55 -2.47 -64.08
C THR A 3 -61.69 -1.40 -63.39
N ASP A 4 -60.51 -1.01 -63.84
CA ASP A 4 -60.19 0.04 -64.80
C ASP A 4 -60.75 1.45 -64.49
N LYS A 5 -59.84 2.42 -64.35
CA LYS A 5 -59.76 3.73 -65.00
C LYS A 5 -58.77 4.67 -64.25
N ALA A 6 -57.63 4.87 -64.81
CA ALA A 6 -57.23 6.00 -65.68
C ALA A 6 -57.04 7.36 -64.99
N ALA A 7 -55.78 7.76 -64.97
CA ALA A 7 -55.15 9.03 -65.31
C ALA A 7 -55.80 10.37 -64.95
N ARG A 8 -55.04 11.25 -64.32
CA ARG A 8 -54.79 12.65 -64.79
C ARG A 8 -53.48 13.24 -64.21
N ILE A 9 -52.67 13.63 -65.11
CA ILE A 9 -51.45 14.45 -64.93
C ILE A 9 -51.88 15.88 -64.62
N HIS A 10 -51.30 16.49 -63.59
CA HIS A 10 -51.15 17.94 -63.47
C HIS A 10 -49.76 18.25 -63.05
N ILE A 11 -49.06 18.94 -63.99
CA ILE A 11 -47.76 19.61 -63.77
C ILE A 11 -48.04 20.95 -63.05
N ALA A 12 -47.36 21.26 -61.98
CA ALA A 12 -47.23 22.57 -61.44
C ALA A 12 -45.87 22.76 -60.80
N THR A 13 -45.21 23.67 -61.40
CA THR A 13 -43.92 24.36 -61.17
C THR A 13 -43.57 24.67 -59.72
N GLY A 14 -42.30 24.39 -59.36
CA GLY A 14 -41.38 25.32 -58.75
C GLY A 14 -41.55 25.72 -57.32
N GLN A 15 -40.60 25.29 -56.50
CA GLN A 15 -39.84 26.19 -55.64
C GLN A 15 -38.73 25.43 -54.94
N ASN A 16 -37.48 25.77 -55.22
CA ASN A 16 -36.29 25.36 -54.54
C ASN A 16 -36.35 25.82 -53.08
N ARG A 17 -36.34 24.86 -52.12
CA ARG A 17 -35.98 25.13 -50.74
C ARG A 17 -34.78 24.23 -50.38
N ILE A 18 -33.64 24.89 -50.31
CA ILE A 18 -32.37 24.33 -49.81
C ILE A 18 -32.56 24.06 -48.32
N PHE A 19 -32.70 22.82 -47.94
CA PHE A 19 -32.57 22.41 -46.55
C PHE A 19 -31.07 22.22 -46.23
N ALA A 20 -30.49 23.21 -45.53
CA ALA A 20 -29.19 23.06 -44.92
C ALA A 20 -29.33 22.07 -43.74
N ALA A 21 -28.86 20.86 -43.91
CA ALA A 21 -28.71 19.89 -42.84
C ALA A 21 -27.52 20.30 -41.95
N ALA A 22 -27.81 20.93 -40.82
CA ALA A 22 -26.80 21.15 -39.75
C ALA A 22 -26.46 19.82 -39.09
N ILE A 23 -25.30 19.27 -39.45
CA ILE A 23 -24.71 18.13 -38.75
C ILE A 23 -24.12 18.66 -37.44
N LEU A 24 -24.84 18.51 -36.33
CA LEU A 24 -24.31 18.67 -34.97
C LEU A 24 -23.40 17.49 -34.66
N THR A 25 -22.10 17.65 -34.85
CA THR A 25 -21.10 16.76 -34.32
C THR A 25 -21.03 16.98 -32.80
N ALA A 26 -21.69 16.12 -32.01
CA ALA A 26 -21.54 16.03 -30.59
C ALA A 26 -20.12 15.50 -30.31
N LEU A 27 -19.16 16.41 -30.01
CA LEU A 27 -17.89 16.03 -29.40
C LEU A 27 -18.21 15.49 -28.01
N SER A 28 -18.24 14.16 -27.88
CA SER A 28 -18.21 13.48 -26.58
C SER A 28 -16.85 13.73 -25.96
N VAL A 29 -16.76 14.72 -25.07
CA VAL A 29 -15.64 14.93 -24.17
C VAL A 29 -15.65 13.75 -23.21
N MET A 30 -14.88 12.70 -23.52
CA MET A 30 -14.57 11.67 -22.53
C MET A 30 -13.79 12.34 -21.41
N PRO A 31 -14.20 12.22 -20.15
CA PRO A 31 -13.39 12.71 -19.04
C PRO A 31 -12.09 11.90 -19.07
N ALA A 32 -10.99 12.55 -19.44
CA ALA A 32 -9.66 12.02 -19.23
C ALA A 32 -9.52 11.82 -17.71
N THR A 33 -9.50 10.59 -17.25
CA THR A 33 -9.09 10.27 -15.88
C THR A 33 -7.64 10.71 -15.78
N ALA A 34 -7.44 11.90 -15.26
CA ALA A 34 -6.14 12.41 -14.91
C ALA A 34 -5.59 11.50 -13.80
N PHE A 35 -4.71 10.57 -14.16
CA PHE A 35 -3.82 9.97 -13.19
C PHE A 35 -2.96 11.11 -12.66
N ALA A 36 -2.95 11.24 -11.33
CA ALA A 36 -2.26 12.31 -10.65
C ALA A 36 -0.82 12.43 -11.19
N ALA A 37 -0.43 13.68 -11.47
CA ALA A 37 0.95 14.07 -11.63
C ALA A 37 1.81 13.46 -10.52
N ASP A 38 3.10 13.29 -10.77
CA ASP A 38 4.09 12.81 -9.81
C ASP A 38 3.81 13.39 -8.41
N SER A 39 3.58 12.51 -7.45
CA SER A 39 3.20 12.89 -6.09
C SER A 39 4.30 12.46 -5.13
N GLY A 40 4.80 13.40 -4.35
CA GLY A 40 5.69 13.15 -3.23
C GLY A 40 4.91 13.17 -1.91
N TYR A 41 5.35 12.36 -0.96
CA TYR A 41 4.78 12.33 0.41
C TYR A 41 5.89 12.20 1.42
N ARG A 42 5.83 13.02 2.46
CA ARG A 42 6.68 12.91 3.64
C ARG A 42 5.85 12.47 4.82
N THR A 43 6.23 11.36 5.43
CA THR A 43 5.58 10.81 6.61
C THR A 43 6.58 10.64 7.74
N GLU A 44 6.27 11.18 8.91
CA GLU A 44 7.07 11.01 10.13
C GLU A 44 6.26 10.18 11.13
N TYR A 45 6.91 9.23 11.80
CA TYR A 45 6.28 8.37 12.80
C TYR A 45 6.98 8.46 14.14
N GLY A 46 6.18 8.44 15.21
CA GLY A 46 6.62 8.10 16.55
C GLY A 46 6.27 6.65 16.88
N ILE A 47 7.24 5.93 17.46
CA ILE A 47 7.05 4.57 17.97
C ILE A 47 7.14 4.63 19.49
N SER A 48 6.14 4.11 20.18
CA SER A 48 6.06 4.19 21.64
C SER A 48 5.67 2.85 22.28
N VAL A 49 6.07 2.67 23.52
CA VAL A 49 5.68 1.58 24.42
C VAL A 49 5.33 2.22 25.76
N PHE A 50 4.23 1.84 26.37
CA PHE A 50 3.71 2.46 27.59
C PHE A 50 3.59 4.01 27.54
N GLY A 51 3.29 4.56 26.35
CA GLY A 51 3.21 6.01 26.14
C GLY A 51 4.57 6.71 25.96
N ILE A 52 5.69 6.03 26.18
CA ILE A 52 7.03 6.59 26.02
C ILE A 52 7.50 6.39 24.59
N THR A 53 7.91 7.47 23.92
CA THR A 53 8.50 7.37 22.56
C THR A 53 9.88 6.76 22.65
N ILE A 54 10.08 5.63 21.98
CA ILE A 54 11.33 4.87 21.95
C ILE A 54 12.06 4.95 20.62
N ALA A 55 11.36 5.29 19.52
CA ALA A 55 11.97 5.49 18.21
C ALA A 55 11.16 6.48 17.36
N ARG A 56 11.83 7.02 16.34
CA ARG A 56 11.22 7.84 15.29
C ARG A 56 11.66 7.34 13.93
N SER A 57 10.81 7.57 12.94
CA SER A 57 11.08 7.21 11.54
C SER A 57 10.55 8.31 10.63
N GLU A 58 11.24 8.52 9.53
CA GLU A 58 10.83 9.40 8.44
C GLU A 58 10.87 8.60 7.14
N LEU A 59 9.82 8.73 6.34
CA LEU A 59 9.70 8.12 5.03
C LEU A 59 9.36 9.21 4.00
N ASN A 60 10.11 9.22 2.91
CA ASN A 60 9.87 10.05 1.74
C ASN A 60 9.47 9.13 0.58
N THR A 61 8.23 9.24 0.14
CA THR A 61 7.64 8.41 -0.91
C THR A 61 7.39 9.25 -2.14
N ARG A 62 7.81 8.79 -3.32
CA ARG A 62 7.47 9.33 -4.62
C ARG A 62 6.65 8.31 -5.38
N ILE A 63 5.54 8.76 -5.95
CA ILE A 63 4.64 7.94 -6.76
C ILE A 63 4.48 8.62 -8.10
N THR A 64 4.78 7.89 -9.16
CA THR A 64 4.56 8.28 -10.55
C THR A 64 3.49 7.41 -11.18
N ASN A 65 3.14 7.64 -12.44
CA ASN A 65 2.12 6.83 -13.13
C ASN A 65 2.45 5.33 -13.21
N ASN A 66 3.72 4.97 -13.19
CA ASN A 66 4.19 3.59 -13.43
C ASN A 66 5.24 3.09 -12.42
N ALA A 67 5.63 3.90 -11.45
CA ALA A 67 6.62 3.52 -10.45
C ALA A 67 6.36 4.19 -9.09
N TYR A 68 6.93 3.61 -8.04
CA TYR A 68 7.09 4.25 -6.74
C TYR A 68 8.50 4.03 -6.21
N ALA A 69 8.98 4.99 -5.45
CA ALA A 69 10.22 4.91 -4.70
C ALA A 69 9.99 5.41 -3.29
N LEU A 70 10.61 4.77 -2.32
CA LEU A 70 10.54 5.16 -0.92
C LEU A 70 11.93 5.11 -0.32
N ASP A 71 12.35 6.22 0.27
CA ASP A 71 13.56 6.36 1.07
C ASP A 71 13.17 6.73 2.50
N GLY A 72 13.74 6.03 3.46
CA GLY A 72 13.42 6.24 4.85
C GLY A 72 14.60 6.10 5.79
N SER A 73 14.45 6.70 6.95
CA SER A 73 15.36 6.54 8.07
C SER A 73 14.59 6.24 9.35
N PHE A 74 15.24 5.58 10.28
CA PHE A 74 14.74 5.37 11.63
C PHE A 74 15.85 5.41 12.66
N HIS A 75 15.53 5.84 13.85
CA HIS A 75 16.48 5.91 14.97
C HIS A 75 15.77 5.76 16.31
N SER A 76 16.48 5.19 17.29
CA SER A 76 16.02 5.19 18.68
C SER A 76 15.93 6.62 19.20
N SER A 77 14.97 6.88 20.07
CA SER A 77 14.63 8.21 20.59
C SER A 77 14.35 8.18 22.09
N GLY A 78 14.42 9.34 22.73
CA GLY A 78 14.15 9.47 24.16
C GLY A 78 15.08 8.60 25.01
N VAL A 79 14.55 8.04 26.08
CA VAL A 79 15.28 7.19 27.03
C VAL A 79 15.84 5.92 26.39
N ALA A 80 15.26 5.44 25.30
CA ALA A 80 15.77 4.26 24.60
C ALA A 80 17.18 4.45 24.03
N ARG A 81 17.59 5.69 23.72
CA ARG A 81 18.95 5.99 23.23
C ARG A 81 20.03 5.70 24.26
N ILE A 82 19.70 5.70 25.54
CA ILE A 82 20.64 5.41 26.63
C ILE A 82 21.01 3.93 26.62
N PHE A 83 20.05 3.07 26.26
CA PHE A 83 20.22 1.61 26.27
C PHE A 83 20.61 1.06 24.90
N ASP A 84 20.14 1.67 23.83
CA ASP A 84 20.40 1.23 22.46
C ASP A 84 20.32 2.41 21.47
N SER A 85 21.46 2.74 20.86
CA SER A 85 21.56 3.78 19.84
C SER A 85 21.34 3.21 18.44
N THR A 86 20.18 2.56 18.21
CA THR A 86 19.82 2.03 16.90
C THR A 86 19.55 3.16 15.91
N LYS A 87 20.10 3.04 14.70
CA LYS A 87 19.77 3.88 13.53
C LYS A 87 19.86 3.06 12.26
N GLY A 88 19.04 3.40 11.29
CA GLY A 88 19.03 2.67 10.01
C GLY A 88 18.34 3.44 8.91
N SER A 89 18.37 2.84 7.71
CA SER A 89 17.73 3.33 6.50
C SER A 89 16.94 2.23 5.81
N ILE A 90 15.99 2.64 4.99
CA ILE A 90 15.16 1.78 4.16
C ILE A 90 15.12 2.43 2.78
N THR A 91 15.36 1.65 1.73
CA THR A 91 15.18 2.07 0.34
C THR A 91 14.35 1.02 -0.39
N ILE A 92 13.31 1.46 -1.06
CA ILE A 92 12.37 0.60 -1.78
C ILE A 92 12.11 1.19 -3.15
N ASN A 93 12.05 0.34 -4.16
CA ASN A 93 11.62 0.69 -5.50
C ASN A 93 10.61 -0.34 -6.00
N GLY A 94 9.64 0.11 -6.75
CA GLY A 94 8.64 -0.75 -7.34
C GLY A 94 7.90 -0.10 -8.48
N ASN A 95 7.07 -0.90 -9.13
CA ASN A 95 6.22 -0.48 -10.23
C ASN A 95 4.78 -0.27 -9.75
N MET A 96 4.12 0.68 -10.39
CA MET A 96 2.68 0.87 -10.31
C MET A 96 2.08 0.35 -11.61
N ARG A 97 1.21 -0.65 -11.54
CA ARG A 97 0.52 -1.19 -12.72
C ARG A 97 -0.95 -0.82 -12.67
N LYS A 98 -1.50 -0.42 -13.80
CA LYS A 98 -2.96 -0.23 -13.93
C LYS A 98 -3.63 -1.61 -13.84
N GLN A 99 -4.57 -1.75 -12.91
CA GLN A 99 -5.38 -2.95 -12.75
C GLN A 99 -6.84 -2.53 -12.55
N GLY A 100 -7.58 -2.43 -13.65
CA GLY A 100 -8.93 -1.88 -13.63
C GLY A 100 -8.96 -0.42 -13.16
N ALA A 101 -9.84 -0.10 -12.22
CA ALA A 101 -9.98 1.24 -11.64
C ALA A 101 -8.91 1.58 -10.58
N ALA A 102 -8.13 0.61 -10.12
CA ALA A 102 -7.07 0.82 -9.12
C ALA A 102 -5.69 0.55 -9.72
N ALA A 103 -4.65 1.13 -9.12
CA ALA A 103 -3.28 0.77 -9.42
C ALA A 103 -2.87 -0.45 -8.58
N ALA A 104 -2.00 -1.32 -9.08
CA ALA A 104 -1.39 -2.39 -8.32
C ALA A 104 0.06 -2.06 -8.00
N VAL A 105 0.40 -2.13 -6.72
CA VAL A 105 1.79 -2.00 -6.23
C VAL A 105 2.53 -3.29 -6.54
N GLN A 106 3.71 -3.21 -7.13
CA GLN A 106 4.57 -4.35 -7.42
C GLN A 106 6.01 -4.02 -7.01
N PRO A 107 6.54 -4.60 -5.91
CA PRO A 107 7.91 -4.33 -5.49
C PRO A 107 8.92 -4.85 -6.53
N VAL A 108 10.04 -4.14 -6.64
CA VAL A 108 11.22 -4.50 -7.45
C VAL A 108 12.41 -4.75 -6.54
N SER A 109 12.64 -3.87 -5.57
CA SER A 109 13.74 -4.01 -4.62
C SER A 109 13.39 -3.45 -3.25
N TYR A 110 13.89 -4.09 -2.24
CA TYR A 110 13.85 -3.66 -0.83
C TYR A 110 15.23 -3.78 -0.23
N LEU A 111 15.71 -2.73 0.39
CA LEU A 111 16.97 -2.69 1.11
C LEU A 111 16.74 -2.03 2.46
N THR A 112 17.13 -2.69 3.54
CA THR A 112 17.25 -2.06 4.84
C THR A 112 18.62 -2.30 5.43
N THR A 113 19.18 -1.27 6.05
CA THR A 113 20.41 -1.35 6.82
C THR A 113 20.18 -0.74 8.18
N TYR A 114 20.72 -1.33 9.21
CA TYR A 114 20.72 -0.70 10.52
C TYR A 114 21.92 -1.08 11.37
N ARG A 115 22.26 -0.18 12.27
CA ARG A 115 23.25 -0.37 13.30
C ARG A 115 22.63 -0.21 14.69
N SER A 116 22.92 -1.16 15.57
CA SER A 116 22.55 -1.17 16.97
C SER A 116 23.79 -1.52 17.78
N GLY A 117 24.38 -0.52 18.45
CA GLY A 117 25.71 -0.63 19.07
C GLY A 117 26.77 -1.04 18.04
N LYS A 118 27.46 -2.16 18.31
CA LYS A 118 28.47 -2.75 17.40
C LYS A 118 27.89 -3.65 16.31
N LYS A 119 26.58 -3.95 16.36
CA LYS A 119 25.93 -4.83 15.39
C LYS A 119 25.50 -4.05 14.16
N HIS A 120 25.91 -4.52 12.99
CA HIS A 120 25.44 -4.03 11.71
C HIS A 120 24.57 -5.11 11.05
N LYS A 121 23.44 -4.73 10.49
CA LYS A 121 22.60 -5.64 9.75
C LYS A 121 22.17 -5.01 8.43
N ARG A 122 22.11 -5.84 7.40
CA ARG A 122 21.61 -5.51 6.09
C ARG A 122 20.69 -6.62 5.62
N THR A 123 19.55 -6.25 5.08
CA THR A 123 18.66 -7.17 4.36
C THR A 123 18.36 -6.56 3.01
N ALA A 124 18.60 -7.33 1.94
CA ALA A 124 18.25 -6.95 0.58
C ALA A 124 17.33 -8.02 -0.01
N ILE A 125 16.27 -7.59 -0.70
CA ILE A 125 15.35 -8.46 -1.42
C ILE A 125 15.15 -7.90 -2.82
N SER A 126 15.24 -8.77 -3.82
CA SER A 126 14.92 -8.46 -5.21
C SER A 126 13.68 -9.24 -5.62
N PHE A 127 12.81 -8.58 -6.39
CA PHE A 127 11.56 -9.17 -6.87
C PHE A 127 11.54 -9.20 -8.41
N LYS A 128 10.96 -10.24 -8.97
CA LYS A 128 10.68 -10.36 -10.41
C LYS A 128 9.31 -11.01 -10.58
N ASN A 129 8.44 -10.35 -11.34
CA ASN A 129 7.08 -10.84 -11.63
C ASN A 129 6.25 -11.17 -10.36
N GLY A 130 6.37 -10.33 -9.30
CA GLY A 130 5.63 -10.51 -8.04
C GLY A 130 6.16 -11.61 -7.12
N SER A 131 7.34 -12.18 -7.43
CA SER A 131 7.99 -13.20 -6.62
C SER A 131 9.38 -12.74 -6.20
N VAL A 132 9.86 -13.21 -5.06
CA VAL A 132 11.25 -12.99 -4.64
C VAL A 132 12.17 -13.74 -5.62
N SER A 133 13.07 -13.02 -6.26
CA SER A 133 14.10 -13.58 -7.16
C SER A 133 15.44 -13.80 -6.48
N ALA A 134 15.76 -12.98 -5.48
CA ALA A 134 16.94 -13.12 -4.64
C ALA A 134 16.74 -12.41 -3.30
N PHE A 135 17.40 -12.86 -2.26
CA PHE A 135 17.52 -12.15 -0.99
C PHE A 135 18.85 -12.44 -0.31
N ASP A 136 19.33 -11.47 0.47
CA ASP A 136 20.60 -11.55 1.18
C ASP A 136 20.47 -10.89 2.55
N ASN A 137 21.05 -11.53 3.57
CA ASN A 137 21.11 -11.03 4.93
C ASN A 137 22.55 -11.01 5.43
N GLN A 138 22.97 -9.89 5.96
CA GLN A 138 24.28 -9.70 6.57
C GLN A 138 24.11 -9.21 8.02
N PRO A 139 24.58 -9.96 9.03
CA PRO A 139 25.11 -11.33 8.91
C PRO A 139 24.05 -12.33 8.48
N PRO A 140 24.44 -13.52 7.97
CA PRO A 140 23.53 -14.60 7.64
C PRO A 140 22.61 -14.96 8.82
N ILE A 141 21.39 -15.37 8.49
CA ILE A 141 20.40 -15.76 9.48
C ILE A 141 20.84 -17.06 10.17
N ARG A 142 20.86 -17.03 11.50
CA ARG A 142 21.05 -18.24 12.30
C ARG A 142 19.72 -18.97 12.40
N LYS A 143 19.69 -20.22 11.97
CA LYS A 143 18.55 -21.11 12.13
C LYS A 143 18.72 -21.93 13.41
N ASN A 144 17.77 -21.84 14.31
CA ASN A 144 17.70 -22.65 15.51
C ASN A 144 16.58 -23.70 15.33
N ASP A 145 16.85 -24.92 15.68
CA ASP A 145 15.85 -26.01 15.62
C ASP A 145 14.83 -25.88 16.75
N PRO A 146 13.55 -26.20 16.48
CA PRO A 146 12.97 -26.59 15.20
C PRO A 146 12.68 -25.36 14.30
N TRP A 147 13.20 -25.37 13.08
CA TRP A 147 13.05 -24.33 12.08
C TRP A 147 11.98 -24.68 11.04
N VAL A 148 11.12 -23.73 10.71
CA VAL A 148 10.17 -23.86 9.58
C VAL A 148 10.83 -23.32 8.32
N GLU A 149 11.27 -24.24 7.44
CA GLU A 149 11.98 -23.89 6.22
C GLU A 149 11.10 -23.14 5.21
N THR A 150 11.69 -22.16 4.54
CA THR A 150 11.06 -21.42 3.45
C THR A 150 11.20 -22.21 2.16
N ARG A 151 10.08 -22.55 1.53
CA ARG A 151 10.01 -23.27 0.25
C ARG A 151 9.91 -22.26 -0.90
N PRO A 152 10.27 -22.64 -2.12
CA PRO A 152 10.14 -21.77 -3.30
C PRO A 152 8.74 -21.20 -3.51
N ASP A 153 7.69 -21.97 -3.21
CA ASP A 153 6.30 -21.52 -3.33
C ASP A 153 5.93 -20.45 -2.30
N ASP A 154 6.57 -20.44 -1.14
CA ASP A 154 6.34 -19.44 -0.10
C ASP A 154 6.81 -18.03 -0.55
N LEU A 155 7.68 -17.96 -1.56
CA LEU A 155 8.26 -16.71 -2.09
C LEU A 155 7.51 -16.15 -3.32
N LYS A 156 6.40 -16.78 -3.72
CA LYS A 156 5.56 -16.33 -4.82
C LYS A 156 4.47 -15.37 -4.33
N ALA A 157 4.13 -14.39 -5.15
CA ALA A 157 3.08 -13.40 -4.90
C ALA A 157 3.23 -12.72 -3.53
N VAL A 158 4.43 -12.28 -3.19
CA VAL A 158 4.76 -11.65 -1.91
C VAL A 158 5.32 -10.25 -2.09
N PHE A 159 5.23 -9.47 -1.01
CA PHE A 159 5.71 -8.09 -0.92
C PHE A 159 6.74 -7.98 0.20
N ASP A 160 7.62 -6.98 0.11
CA ASP A 160 8.33 -6.52 1.29
C ASP A 160 7.36 -5.88 2.31
N PRO A 161 7.77 -5.76 3.59
CA PRO A 161 6.87 -5.29 4.65
C PRO A 161 6.27 -3.90 4.43
N ILE A 162 7.00 -3.00 3.76
CA ILE A 162 6.56 -1.61 3.55
C ILE A 162 5.67 -1.51 2.31
N SER A 163 6.07 -2.11 1.19
CA SER A 163 5.23 -2.15 -0.02
C SER A 163 3.89 -2.83 0.24
N ALA A 164 3.85 -3.85 1.09
CA ALA A 164 2.61 -4.52 1.49
C ALA A 164 1.62 -3.58 2.20
N MET A 165 2.11 -2.53 2.86
CA MET A 165 1.30 -1.54 3.56
C MET A 165 0.81 -0.39 2.65
N MET A 166 1.31 -0.27 1.42
CA MET A 166 0.75 0.63 0.41
C MET A 166 -0.45 -0.03 -0.24
N ILE A 167 -1.61 0.14 0.37
CA ILE A 167 -2.83 -0.54 -0.07
C ILE A 167 -3.48 0.23 -1.23
N THR A 168 -3.60 -0.42 -2.38
CA THR A 168 -4.46 0.06 -3.45
C THR A 168 -5.85 -0.54 -3.30
N SER A 169 -6.89 0.27 -3.40
CA SER A 169 -8.26 -0.19 -3.19
C SER A 169 -9.24 0.51 -4.15
N PRO A 170 -10.24 -0.19 -4.67
CA PRO A 170 -11.29 0.41 -5.49
C PRO A 170 -12.30 1.23 -4.66
N THR A 171 -12.36 1.00 -3.35
CA THR A 171 -13.23 1.75 -2.44
C THR A 171 -12.62 1.80 -1.05
N ALA A 172 -13.00 2.78 -0.23
CA ALA A 172 -12.60 2.86 1.18
C ALA A 172 -13.00 1.59 1.97
N ALA A 173 -14.19 1.05 1.73
CA ALA A 173 -14.70 -0.14 2.41
C ALA A 173 -13.87 -1.42 2.12
N ALA A 174 -13.21 -1.49 0.97
CA ALA A 174 -12.43 -2.66 0.58
C ALA A 174 -10.98 -2.65 1.11
N VAL A 175 -10.56 -1.57 1.79
CA VAL A 175 -9.18 -1.44 2.33
C VAL A 175 -8.84 -2.58 3.28
N CYS A 176 -9.75 -2.94 4.19
CA CYS A 176 -9.51 -3.96 5.21
C CYS A 176 -9.88 -5.40 4.79
N ASN A 177 -10.48 -5.61 3.62
CA ASN A 177 -10.92 -6.95 3.19
C ASN A 177 -9.83 -7.64 2.37
N ARG A 178 -8.68 -7.93 2.98
CA ARG A 178 -7.55 -8.55 2.28
C ARG A 178 -6.56 -9.27 3.17
N THR A 179 -5.73 -10.07 2.55
CA THR A 179 -4.56 -10.69 3.17
C THR A 179 -3.30 -10.13 2.51
N LEU A 180 -2.42 -9.52 3.31
CA LEU A 180 -1.12 -9.05 2.87
C LEU A 180 -0.13 -10.21 2.96
N GLN A 181 0.55 -10.49 1.86
CA GLN A 181 1.53 -11.56 1.74
C GLN A 181 2.92 -10.94 1.90
N ILE A 182 3.60 -11.18 3.01
CA ILE A 182 4.83 -10.47 3.39
C ILE A 182 6.02 -11.41 3.45
N PHE A 183 7.16 -10.96 2.93
CA PHE A 183 8.47 -11.56 3.17
C PHE A 183 9.47 -10.46 3.55
N ASP A 184 10.10 -10.59 4.71
CA ASP A 184 11.01 -9.57 5.28
C ASP A 184 12.50 -9.89 5.05
N GLY A 185 12.80 -10.88 4.19
CA GLY A 185 14.16 -11.40 3.97
C GLY A 185 14.46 -12.64 4.82
N GLN A 186 13.62 -12.95 5.79
CA GLN A 186 13.70 -14.15 6.63
C GLN A 186 12.34 -14.81 6.76
N THR A 187 11.39 -14.10 7.37
CA THR A 187 10.07 -14.63 7.71
C THR A 187 9.08 -14.39 6.58
N ARG A 188 8.43 -15.43 6.17
CA ARG A 188 7.24 -15.39 5.35
C ARG A 188 6.01 -15.38 6.26
N ALA A 189 5.19 -14.36 6.14
CA ALA A 189 3.99 -14.22 6.94
C ALA A 189 2.80 -13.69 6.12
N GLN A 190 1.60 -13.89 6.64
CA GLN A 190 0.38 -13.25 6.20
C GLN A 190 -0.10 -12.28 7.27
N ILE A 191 -0.58 -11.11 6.84
CA ILE A 191 -1.35 -10.21 7.70
C ILE A 191 -2.77 -10.21 7.15
N ARG A 192 -3.69 -10.86 7.84
CA ARG A 192 -5.10 -10.93 7.45
C ARG A 192 -5.81 -9.73 8.05
N LEU A 193 -6.29 -8.83 7.20
CA LEU A 193 -7.02 -7.63 7.60
C LEU A 193 -8.52 -7.89 7.60
N SER A 194 -9.22 -7.29 8.57
CA SER A 194 -10.68 -7.24 8.62
C SER A 194 -11.13 -5.86 9.13
N PRO A 195 -12.30 -5.36 8.71
CA PRO A 195 -12.79 -4.05 9.14
C PRO A 195 -12.93 -3.93 10.66
N ALA A 196 -12.53 -2.77 11.20
CA ALA A 196 -12.70 -2.43 12.62
C ALA A 196 -13.39 -1.07 12.80
N GLY A 197 -13.55 -0.28 11.74
CA GLY A 197 -14.23 1.00 11.75
C GLY A 197 -13.43 2.11 11.11
N THR A 198 -13.88 3.34 11.33
CA THR A 198 -13.22 4.56 10.87
C THR A 198 -13.16 5.55 12.01
N GLU A 199 -12.15 6.42 12.00
CA GLU A 199 -11.99 7.47 13.02
C GLU A 199 -11.51 8.77 12.37
N ALA A 200 -11.85 9.90 12.96
CA ALA A 200 -11.23 11.18 12.59
C ALA A 200 -9.75 11.13 12.94
N PHE A 201 -8.90 11.55 12.01
CA PHE A 201 -7.45 11.53 12.16
C PHE A 201 -6.87 12.85 11.67
N SER A 202 -6.30 13.60 12.61
CA SER A 202 -5.68 14.89 12.32
C SER A 202 -4.26 14.92 12.86
N ILE A 203 -3.33 15.30 12.00
CA ILE A 203 -1.90 15.48 12.28
C ILE A 203 -1.34 16.56 11.33
N LYS A 204 -0.10 16.98 11.52
CA LYS A 204 0.52 17.94 10.61
C LYS A 204 0.49 17.43 9.17
N GLY A 205 -0.13 18.22 8.28
CA GLY A 205 -0.23 17.94 6.84
C GLY A 205 -1.36 17.00 6.42
N PHE A 206 -2.15 16.49 7.37
CA PHE A 206 -3.31 15.66 7.09
C PHE A 206 -4.44 15.89 8.09
N ASP A 207 -5.63 16.12 7.55
CA ASP A 207 -6.89 16.15 8.30
C ASP A 207 -7.95 15.39 7.51
N GLY A 208 -8.52 14.34 8.11
CA GLY A 208 -9.45 13.46 7.41
C GLY A 208 -9.85 12.24 8.23
N THR A 209 -10.20 11.18 7.51
CA THR A 209 -10.63 9.92 8.11
C THR A 209 -9.57 8.84 7.93
N ALA A 210 -9.24 8.14 9.00
CA ALA A 210 -8.47 6.91 8.96
C ALA A 210 -9.41 5.69 9.01
N ILE A 211 -9.10 4.69 8.18
CA ILE A 211 -9.80 3.40 8.13
C ILE A 211 -9.02 2.42 8.98
N THR A 212 -9.61 1.94 10.06
CA THR A 212 -8.98 1.00 10.98
C THR A 212 -9.35 -0.43 10.66
N CYS A 213 -8.33 -1.27 10.53
CA CYS A 213 -8.44 -2.70 10.33
C CYS A 213 -7.96 -3.45 11.58
N ASN A 214 -8.66 -4.48 12.00
CA ASN A 214 -8.05 -5.55 12.79
C ASN A 214 -7.07 -6.31 11.90
N ALA A 215 -5.97 -6.77 12.48
CA ALA A 215 -4.95 -7.51 11.76
C ALA A 215 -4.60 -8.81 12.52
N LYS A 216 -4.52 -9.92 11.79
CA LYS A 216 -4.08 -11.21 12.32
C LYS A 216 -2.75 -11.59 11.68
N PHE A 217 -1.71 -11.74 12.50
CA PHE A 217 -0.42 -12.26 12.05
C PHE A 217 -0.49 -13.78 11.93
N VAL A 218 -0.09 -14.30 10.77
CA VAL A 218 -0.03 -15.74 10.48
C VAL A 218 1.37 -16.04 9.94
N PRO A 219 2.28 -16.62 10.74
CA PRO A 219 3.59 -17.04 10.26
C PRO A 219 3.43 -18.23 9.31
N VAL A 220 4.19 -18.25 8.21
CA VAL A 220 4.16 -19.31 7.20
C VAL A 220 5.45 -20.10 7.21
N SER A 221 6.60 -19.44 7.08
CA SER A 221 7.92 -20.08 7.06
C SER A 221 9.03 -19.07 7.42
N GLY A 222 10.27 -19.53 7.51
CA GLY A 222 11.43 -18.71 7.82
C GLY A 222 11.54 -18.31 9.30
N TYR A 223 11.04 -19.12 10.21
CA TYR A 223 11.06 -18.83 11.65
C TYR A 223 11.29 -20.08 12.49
N GLU A 224 11.77 -19.86 13.70
CA GLU A 224 11.88 -20.89 14.75
C GLU A 224 10.48 -21.22 15.30
N LYS A 225 10.03 -22.48 15.17
CA LYS A 225 8.67 -22.92 15.49
C LYS A 225 8.26 -22.62 16.93
N ASP A 226 9.18 -22.78 17.87
CA ASP A 226 8.90 -22.62 19.30
C ASP A 226 9.24 -21.22 19.84
N LYS A 227 9.59 -20.28 18.97
CA LYS A 227 9.91 -18.91 19.35
C LYS A 227 8.72 -18.23 20.01
N LYS A 228 8.84 -17.97 21.30
CA LYS A 228 7.75 -17.40 22.12
C LYS A 228 7.15 -16.12 21.55
N SER A 229 7.97 -15.23 20.96
CA SER A 229 7.50 -13.98 20.36
C SER A 229 6.65 -14.22 19.11
N VAL A 230 7.03 -15.16 18.24
CA VAL A 230 6.25 -15.52 17.04
C VAL A 230 4.91 -16.12 17.43
N ARG A 231 4.91 -17.06 18.37
CA ARG A 231 3.68 -17.68 18.91
C ARG A 231 2.77 -16.65 19.57
N TYR A 232 3.33 -15.73 20.35
CA TYR A 232 2.56 -14.66 20.97
C TYR A 232 1.88 -13.78 19.91
N LEU A 233 2.61 -13.33 18.89
CA LEU A 233 2.06 -12.54 17.79
C LEU A 233 0.95 -13.28 17.02
N ALA A 234 1.14 -14.58 16.80
CA ALA A 234 0.17 -15.42 16.10
C ALA A 234 -1.10 -15.68 16.91
N ASP A 235 -0.98 -15.95 18.22
CA ASP A 235 -2.06 -16.53 19.01
C ASP A 235 -2.73 -15.51 19.95
N LYS A 236 -1.97 -14.56 20.49
CA LYS A 236 -2.41 -13.70 21.59
C LYS A 236 -2.40 -12.21 21.27
N SER A 237 -1.65 -11.77 20.25
CA SER A 237 -1.53 -10.35 19.94
C SER A 237 -2.83 -9.79 19.40
N LYS A 238 -3.24 -8.66 19.95
CA LYS A 238 -4.24 -7.78 19.34
C LYS A 238 -3.49 -6.77 18.48
N ILE A 239 -3.79 -6.77 17.19
CA ILE A 239 -3.14 -5.89 16.22
C ILE A 239 -4.22 -5.08 15.52
N THR A 240 -4.01 -3.76 15.45
CA THR A 240 -4.82 -2.87 14.61
C THR A 240 -3.90 -2.03 13.74
N ILE A 241 -4.35 -1.71 12.53
CA ILE A 241 -3.65 -0.81 11.60
C ILE A 241 -4.67 0.15 11.02
N SER A 242 -4.40 1.44 11.13
CA SER A 242 -5.24 2.49 10.55
C SER A 242 -4.56 3.06 9.33
N PHE A 243 -5.32 3.19 8.25
CA PHE A 243 -4.86 3.67 6.94
C PHE A 243 -5.55 4.98 6.58
N ALA A 244 -4.80 5.93 6.04
CA ALA A 244 -5.34 7.16 5.45
C ALA A 244 -5.05 7.18 3.93
N SER A 245 -5.90 7.89 3.19
CA SER A 245 -5.72 8.02 1.75
C SER A 245 -4.53 8.93 1.43
N LEU A 246 -3.65 8.49 0.53
CA LEU A 246 -2.64 9.33 -0.10
C LEU A 246 -3.25 10.14 -1.25
N ASN A 247 -4.00 9.44 -2.08
CA ASN A 247 -4.66 9.99 -3.25
C ASN A 247 -5.84 9.08 -3.61
N THR A 248 -7.05 9.59 -3.46
CA THR A 248 -8.27 8.86 -3.78
C THR A 248 -9.23 9.74 -4.57
N ASP A 249 -10.01 9.12 -5.45
CA ASP A 249 -11.16 9.76 -6.09
C ASP A 249 -12.34 9.92 -5.11
N LYS A 250 -13.44 10.48 -5.61
CA LYS A 250 -14.66 10.70 -4.80
C LYS A 250 -15.29 9.40 -4.30
N GLN A 251 -15.05 8.28 -4.97
CA GLN A 251 -15.53 6.94 -4.62
C GLN A 251 -14.58 6.22 -3.65
N GLY A 252 -13.43 6.81 -3.33
CA GLY A 252 -12.41 6.24 -2.47
C GLY A 252 -11.51 5.22 -3.17
N ALA A 253 -11.51 5.18 -4.52
CA ALA A 253 -10.54 4.40 -5.25
C ALA A 253 -9.18 5.11 -5.25
N GLY A 254 -8.13 4.41 -4.85
CA GLY A 254 -6.79 5.00 -4.78
C GLY A 254 -5.83 4.25 -3.88
N ILE A 255 -4.85 4.98 -3.37
CA ILE A 255 -3.75 4.46 -2.56
C ILE A 255 -3.95 4.90 -1.11
N TYR A 256 -3.79 3.96 -0.20
CA TYR A 256 -3.84 4.16 1.24
C TYR A 256 -2.51 3.78 1.88
N ALA A 257 -2.06 4.58 2.84
CA ALA A 257 -0.85 4.33 3.61
C ALA A 257 -1.16 4.22 5.10
N PRO A 258 -0.38 3.45 5.89
CA PRO A 258 -0.61 3.32 7.32
C PRO A 258 -0.29 4.65 8.03
N VAL A 259 -1.19 5.09 8.91
CA VAL A 259 -1.00 6.29 9.74
C VAL A 259 -0.93 5.96 11.23
N ALA A 260 -1.46 4.81 11.63
CA ALA A 260 -1.31 4.30 12.98
C ALA A 260 -1.28 2.77 12.99
N ALA A 261 -0.61 2.20 13.96
CA ALA A 261 -0.68 0.78 14.27
C ALA A 261 -0.53 0.55 15.77
N SER A 262 -1.17 -0.50 16.26
CA SER A 262 -1.04 -0.97 17.63
C SER A 262 -0.80 -2.46 17.60
N VAL A 263 0.27 -2.91 18.26
CA VAL A 263 0.68 -4.32 18.27
C VAL A 263 0.90 -4.76 19.72
N GLY A 264 0.06 -5.67 20.22
CA GLY A 264 0.29 -6.31 21.49
C GLY A 264 1.54 -7.17 21.45
N THR A 265 2.45 -7.00 22.40
CA THR A 265 3.66 -7.80 22.54
C THR A 265 3.75 -8.35 23.97
N GLN A 266 4.68 -9.30 24.22
CA GLN A 266 4.90 -9.85 25.55
C GLN A 266 5.32 -8.82 26.59
N ILE A 267 5.92 -7.71 26.15
CA ILE A 267 6.45 -6.65 27.02
C ILE A 267 5.55 -5.39 27.01
N GLY A 268 4.35 -5.48 26.45
CA GLY A 268 3.41 -4.36 26.36
C GLY A 268 2.97 -4.07 24.92
N THR A 269 2.17 -3.03 24.77
CA THR A 269 1.67 -2.63 23.45
C THR A 269 2.61 -1.63 22.79
N VAL A 270 3.14 -2.01 21.64
CA VAL A 270 3.88 -1.10 20.74
C VAL A 270 2.86 -0.32 19.93
N LYS A 271 2.95 1.00 19.95
CA LYS A 271 2.14 1.90 19.12
C LYS A 271 3.04 2.63 18.14
N VAL A 272 2.63 2.65 16.89
CA VAL A 272 3.22 3.46 15.82
C VAL A 272 2.16 4.48 15.43
N ARG A 273 2.50 5.76 15.37
CA ARG A 273 1.59 6.82 14.97
C ARG A 273 2.31 7.83 14.12
N ALA A 274 1.73 8.18 12.97
CA ALA A 274 2.19 9.29 12.17
C ALA A 274 2.05 10.59 12.95
N THR A 275 3.08 11.42 12.90
CA THR A 275 3.10 12.78 13.48
C THR A 275 3.09 13.85 12.39
N ARG A 276 3.42 13.44 11.16
CA ARG A 276 3.34 14.24 9.93
C ARG A 276 2.96 13.32 8.77
N PHE A 277 2.12 13.83 7.89
CA PHE A 277 1.72 13.15 6.67
C PHE A 277 1.33 14.20 5.65
N GLU A 278 2.29 14.66 4.86
CA GLU A 278 2.11 15.79 3.95
C GLU A 278 2.58 15.45 2.55
N GLN A 279 1.88 16.00 1.58
CA GLN A 279 2.29 15.96 0.20
C GLN A 279 3.46 16.93 -0.01
N THR A 280 4.48 16.49 -0.72
CA THR A 280 5.62 17.30 -1.15
C THR A 280 5.51 17.55 -2.66
N LYS A 281 6.02 18.69 -3.10
CA LYS A 281 6.06 19.05 -4.53
C LYS A 281 7.12 18.24 -5.27
#